data_311fbf6bdf3623a8fb7ff1d547a504f3
#
_entry.id   311fbf6bdf3623a8fb7ff1d547a504f3
#
_cell.length_a   1.000
_cell.length_b   1.000
_cell.length_c   1.000
_cell.angle_alpha   90.00
_cell.angle_beta   90.00
_cell.angle_gamma   90.00
#
_symmetry.space_group_name_H-M   'P 1'
#
loop_
_entity.id
_entity.type
_entity.pdbx_description
1 polymer ?
#
loop_
_entity_poly.entity_id
_entity_poly.type
_entity_poly.pdbx_seq_one_letter_code
_entity_poly.pdbx_strand_id
1 'polypeptide(L)'
;MEKFNGIEVPADGQKITVDGDRLKVPDRPIIPFIEGDGIGRDIWRASQRVFDAAVQKAFDGKRSVAWFEIFAGEKAFNAFGEWLPEDSVKAIAEFAVAIKGPLTTPVGGGIRSLNVTLRQVLDLYACVRPVQYFEGVPSPVKLPERVNVVIFRENTEDVYAGIEFPSGSERAAELISLLNGKFGYQVRTDSGIGIKPMSPTGTKRLVRRAIRYALEFGKPSVTLVHKGNIMKFTEGAFRDWGYELAKEEFRNETVTERETWILENREKKASISDEENARMIEPGFEQMSDKQRAAAVAEVSETLAAIWNSHGSGEWKKKLLIKDRIADSIFQQILIRPEEYSILATPNLNGDYLSDAAAAQVGGLGMAPGANIGDKAAVFEATHGTAPKYADKDVINPSSVMLSGVMMFDHIGWREVSSRITNALTMTIRQKRVTYDLERQMEGATKVKTSEFASAIIENL
;
A
#
# COMPACT_ATOMS: atom_id res chain seq x y z
N MET A 1 -4.08 11.92 34.91
CA MET A 1 -3.43 11.36 33.70
C MET A 1 -4.53 11.01 32.71
N GLU A 2 -4.29 11.27 31.45
CA GLU A 2 -5.23 10.92 30.37
C GLU A 2 -5.36 9.40 30.25
N LYS A 3 -6.58 8.90 30.01
CA LYS A 3 -6.87 7.48 29.93
C LYS A 3 -7.68 7.17 28.68
N PHE A 4 -7.37 6.06 28.03
CA PHE A 4 -8.17 5.47 26.96
C PHE A 4 -8.50 4.05 27.34
N ASN A 5 -9.78 3.67 27.24
CA ASN A 5 -10.27 2.36 27.69
C ASN A 5 -9.88 2.04 29.16
N GLY A 6 -9.76 3.05 30.02
CA GLY A 6 -9.34 2.88 31.41
C GLY A 6 -7.83 2.71 31.62
N ILE A 7 -7.03 2.61 30.57
CA ILE A 7 -5.57 2.48 30.62
C ILE A 7 -4.94 3.86 30.63
N GLU A 8 -4.00 4.09 31.54
CA GLU A 8 -3.26 5.34 31.64
C GLU A 8 -2.23 5.45 30.50
N VAL A 9 -2.18 6.64 29.89
CA VAL A 9 -1.14 6.97 28.91
C VAL A 9 0.21 6.96 29.61
N PRO A 10 1.27 6.38 29.00
CA PRO A 10 2.61 6.38 29.58
C PRO A 10 3.10 7.79 29.94
N ALA A 11 3.32 8.03 31.22
CA ALA A 11 3.65 9.37 31.74
C ALA A 11 5.04 9.86 31.32
N ASP A 12 5.91 8.94 30.94
CA ASP A 12 7.29 9.19 30.53
C ASP A 12 7.49 9.25 29.00
N GLY A 13 6.39 9.13 28.24
CA GLY A 13 6.38 9.30 26.79
C GLY A 13 5.87 10.68 26.35
N GLN A 14 6.09 11.00 25.08
CA GLN A 14 5.63 12.24 24.47
C GLN A 14 4.89 11.97 23.15
N LYS A 15 3.90 12.82 22.81
CA LYS A 15 3.14 12.68 21.57
C LYS A 15 3.99 13.05 20.35
N ILE A 16 3.84 12.27 19.27
CA ILE A 16 4.26 12.69 17.94
C ILE A 16 3.28 13.78 17.47
N THR A 17 3.80 14.88 16.95
CA THR A 17 2.98 15.99 16.44
C THR A 17 3.17 16.13 14.93
N VAL A 18 2.10 16.52 14.24
CA VAL A 18 2.09 16.75 12.79
C VAL A 18 2.20 18.26 12.55
N ASP A 19 3.17 18.69 11.74
CA ASP A 19 3.39 20.08 11.35
C ASP A 19 3.46 20.16 9.81
N GLY A 20 2.33 20.46 9.19
CA GLY A 20 2.16 20.32 7.74
C GLY A 20 2.35 18.86 7.30
N ASP A 21 3.28 18.62 6.38
CA ASP A 21 3.61 17.28 5.88
C ASP A 21 4.73 16.58 6.71
N ARG A 22 5.15 17.14 7.83
CA ARG A 22 6.28 16.63 8.64
C ARG A 22 5.84 16.18 10.02
N LEU A 23 6.42 15.08 10.47
CA LEU A 23 6.30 14.62 11.85
C LEU A 23 7.40 15.21 12.71
N LYS A 24 7.02 15.74 13.88
CA LYS A 24 7.96 16.05 14.96
C LYS A 24 7.95 14.90 15.95
N VAL A 25 9.02 14.11 15.94
CA VAL A 25 9.14 12.88 16.71
C VAL A 25 10.06 13.12 17.90
N PRO A 26 9.57 12.94 19.13
CA PRO A 26 10.39 13.07 20.34
C PRO A 26 11.34 11.87 20.52
N ASP A 27 12.29 11.96 21.44
CA ASP A 27 13.22 10.86 21.73
C ASP A 27 12.53 9.65 22.39
N ARG A 28 11.35 9.85 22.98
CA ARG A 28 10.50 8.79 23.52
C ARG A 28 9.05 8.97 23.07
N PRO A 29 8.73 8.65 21.80
CA PRO A 29 7.37 8.76 21.29
C PRO A 29 6.44 7.76 21.94
N ILE A 30 5.20 8.17 22.25
CA ILE A 30 4.11 7.28 22.59
C ILE A 30 3.58 6.70 21.29
N ILE A 31 3.59 5.36 21.17
CA ILE A 31 3.05 4.65 20.02
C ILE A 31 1.98 3.68 20.50
N PRO A 32 0.70 3.96 20.24
CA PRO A 32 -0.38 3.01 20.46
C PRO A 32 -0.14 1.70 19.69
N PHE A 33 -0.44 0.57 20.35
CA PHE A 33 -0.44 -0.71 19.68
C PHE A 33 -1.66 -1.55 20.02
N ILE A 34 -2.05 -2.40 19.08
CA ILE A 34 -3.08 -3.42 19.26
C ILE A 34 -2.40 -4.77 19.05
N GLU A 35 -2.37 -5.63 20.06
CA GLU A 35 -1.77 -6.97 19.92
C GLU A 35 -2.40 -7.76 18.75
N GLY A 36 -3.72 -7.63 18.58
CA GLY A 36 -4.49 -8.39 17.62
C GLY A 36 -5.05 -9.68 18.19
N ASP A 37 -5.83 -10.37 17.37
CA ASP A 37 -6.51 -11.61 17.72
C ASP A 37 -5.71 -12.83 17.28
N GLY A 38 -6.05 -13.99 17.83
CA GLY A 38 -5.43 -15.26 17.49
C GLY A 38 -3.92 -15.23 17.70
N ILE A 39 -3.14 -15.37 16.62
CA ILE A 39 -1.67 -15.34 16.66
C ILE A 39 -1.09 -13.95 16.97
N GLY A 40 -1.93 -12.91 17.02
CA GLY A 40 -1.51 -11.53 17.21
C GLY A 40 -0.61 -11.35 18.42
N ARG A 41 -0.95 -11.98 19.56
CA ARG A 41 -0.17 -11.89 20.79
C ARG A 41 1.25 -12.45 20.65
N ASP A 42 1.41 -13.61 20.00
CA ASP A 42 2.71 -14.24 19.82
C ASP A 42 3.63 -13.39 18.95
N ILE A 43 3.11 -12.93 17.79
CA ILE A 43 3.89 -12.15 16.84
C ILE A 43 4.17 -10.73 17.35
N TRP A 44 3.26 -10.13 18.13
CA TRP A 44 3.49 -8.81 18.73
C TRP A 44 4.62 -8.87 19.78
N ARG A 45 4.55 -9.81 20.73
CA ARG A 45 5.57 -9.97 21.78
C ARG A 45 6.96 -10.21 21.18
N ALA A 46 7.04 -11.03 20.14
CA ALA A 46 8.28 -11.29 19.43
C ALA A 46 8.80 -10.02 18.74
N SER A 47 7.93 -9.28 18.04
CA SER A 47 8.29 -8.08 17.30
C SER A 47 8.69 -6.92 18.22
N GLN A 48 7.97 -6.69 19.32
CA GLN A 48 8.29 -5.65 20.28
C GLN A 48 9.71 -5.80 20.85
N ARG A 49 10.12 -7.04 21.19
CA ARG A 49 11.48 -7.31 21.67
C ARG A 49 12.55 -6.91 20.63
N VAL A 50 12.29 -7.19 19.35
CA VAL A 50 13.20 -6.81 18.27
C VAL A 50 13.22 -5.29 18.10
N PHE A 51 12.07 -4.62 18.15
CA PHE A 51 11.97 -3.16 18.05
C PHE A 51 12.75 -2.47 19.16
N ASP A 52 12.53 -2.87 20.40
CA ASP A 52 13.21 -2.26 21.57
C ASP A 52 14.73 -2.46 21.50
N ALA A 53 15.19 -3.67 21.14
CA ALA A 53 16.61 -3.97 20.98
C ALA A 53 17.24 -3.16 19.82
N ALA A 54 16.55 -3.02 18.70
CA ALA A 54 17.03 -2.27 17.55
C ALA A 54 17.11 -0.76 17.84
N VAL A 55 16.09 -0.20 18.52
CA VAL A 55 16.10 1.21 18.96
C VAL A 55 17.23 1.48 19.93
N GLN A 56 17.41 0.60 20.93
CA GLN A 56 18.50 0.72 21.90
C GLN A 56 19.87 0.74 21.21
N LYS A 57 20.11 -0.17 20.26
CA LYS A 57 21.39 -0.24 19.52
C LYS A 57 21.58 0.92 18.53
N ALA A 58 20.51 1.38 17.87
CA ALA A 58 20.61 2.47 16.91
C ALA A 58 20.94 3.82 17.54
N PHE A 59 20.51 4.03 18.77
CA PHE A 59 20.65 5.32 19.46
C PHE A 59 21.46 5.27 20.77
N ASP A 60 22.21 4.18 21.00
CA ASP A 60 23.02 3.99 22.22
C ASP A 60 22.23 4.22 23.52
N GLY A 61 20.96 3.77 23.54
CA GLY A 61 20.05 3.91 24.66
C GLY A 61 19.48 5.33 24.89
N LYS A 62 19.78 6.31 24.01
CA LYS A 62 19.29 7.68 24.15
C LYS A 62 17.83 7.83 23.73
N ARG A 63 17.30 6.92 22.95
CA ARG A 63 15.91 6.88 22.50
C ARG A 63 15.25 5.57 22.88
N SER A 64 13.94 5.62 23.06
CA SER A 64 13.09 4.45 23.30
C SER A 64 11.68 4.72 22.83
N VAL A 65 10.83 3.69 22.70
CA VAL A 65 9.42 3.84 22.42
C VAL A 65 8.62 3.65 23.70
N ALA A 66 7.67 4.53 23.96
CA ALA A 66 6.66 4.36 25.01
C ALA A 66 5.45 3.64 24.38
N TRP A 67 5.44 2.32 24.47
CA TRP A 67 4.36 1.50 23.94
C TRP A 67 3.08 1.69 24.77
N PHE A 68 1.97 2.00 24.09
CA PHE A 68 0.68 2.23 24.71
C PHE A 68 -0.35 1.24 24.19
N GLU A 69 -0.74 0.26 24.98
CA GLU A 69 -1.73 -0.73 24.57
C GLU A 69 -3.13 -0.12 24.46
N ILE A 70 -3.75 -0.30 23.31
CA ILE A 70 -5.16 0.01 23.03
C ILE A 70 -5.86 -1.25 22.51
N PHE A 71 -7.18 -1.31 22.63
CA PHE A 71 -7.92 -2.54 22.37
C PHE A 71 -8.76 -2.48 21.11
N ALA A 72 -8.71 -3.56 20.33
CA ALA A 72 -9.64 -3.87 19.25
C ALA A 72 -9.77 -5.38 19.11
N GLY A 73 -10.81 -5.87 18.42
CA GLY A 73 -11.05 -7.28 18.17
C GLY A 73 -11.62 -8.03 19.37
N GLU A 74 -11.29 -9.30 19.48
CA GLU A 74 -11.81 -10.19 20.54
C GLU A 74 -11.46 -9.70 21.96
N LYS A 75 -10.23 -9.17 22.12
CA LYS A 75 -9.78 -8.63 23.43
C LYS A 75 -10.63 -7.44 23.86
N ALA A 76 -10.98 -6.54 22.94
CA ALA A 76 -11.86 -5.42 23.22
C ALA A 76 -13.28 -5.88 23.54
N PHE A 77 -13.82 -6.80 22.74
CA PHE A 77 -15.15 -7.34 22.96
C PHE A 77 -15.31 -8.02 24.32
N ASN A 78 -14.31 -8.82 24.72
CA ASN A 78 -14.31 -9.49 26.02
C ASN A 78 -14.19 -8.53 27.20
N ALA A 79 -13.49 -7.40 27.02
CA ALA A 79 -13.30 -6.41 28.09
C ALA A 79 -14.43 -5.38 28.20
N PHE A 80 -15.02 -4.95 27.06
CA PHE A 80 -15.91 -3.80 26.98
C PHE A 80 -17.25 -4.09 26.28
N GLY A 81 -17.43 -5.27 25.65
CA GLY A 81 -18.61 -5.60 24.84
C GLY A 81 -18.60 -4.94 23.45
N GLU A 82 -17.52 -4.29 23.07
CA GLU A 82 -17.33 -3.59 21.79
C GLU A 82 -16.12 -4.12 21.03
N TRP A 83 -16.28 -4.39 19.74
CA TRP A 83 -15.19 -4.88 18.90
C TRP A 83 -14.14 -3.81 18.56
N LEU A 84 -14.57 -2.56 18.52
CA LEU A 84 -13.71 -1.40 18.26
C LEU A 84 -14.15 -0.22 19.13
N PRO A 85 -13.66 -0.10 20.35
CA PRO A 85 -14.00 1.00 21.23
C PRO A 85 -13.61 2.36 20.64
N GLU A 86 -14.46 3.36 20.84
CA GLU A 86 -14.21 4.73 20.35
C GLU A 86 -12.91 5.30 20.90
N ASP A 87 -12.55 5.00 22.15
CA ASP A 87 -11.31 5.43 22.78
C ASP A 87 -10.07 4.91 22.04
N SER A 88 -10.09 3.71 21.48
CA SER A 88 -8.99 3.20 20.67
C SER A 88 -8.80 4.00 19.38
N VAL A 89 -9.90 4.38 18.73
CA VAL A 89 -9.87 5.25 17.55
C VAL A 89 -9.33 6.64 17.91
N LYS A 90 -9.79 7.22 19.02
CA LYS A 90 -9.31 8.50 19.53
C LYS A 90 -7.82 8.47 19.84
N ALA A 91 -7.33 7.41 20.49
CA ALA A 91 -5.92 7.24 20.79
C ALA A 91 -5.06 7.21 19.51
N ILE A 92 -5.47 6.48 18.48
CA ILE A 92 -4.75 6.48 17.19
C ILE A 92 -4.72 7.89 16.59
N ALA A 93 -5.87 8.58 16.58
CA ALA A 93 -5.95 9.93 16.03
C ALA A 93 -5.07 10.92 16.81
N GLU A 94 -4.97 10.77 18.12
CA GLU A 94 -4.23 11.67 19.00
C GLU A 94 -2.73 11.48 18.96
N PHE A 95 -2.26 10.24 18.87
CA PHE A 95 -0.83 9.91 18.82
C PHE A 95 -0.27 9.81 17.40
N ALA A 96 -1.11 9.94 16.38
CA ALA A 96 -0.78 10.02 14.95
C ALA A 96 -0.14 8.76 14.34
N VAL A 97 0.56 7.93 15.09
CA VAL A 97 1.25 6.73 14.61
C VAL A 97 0.90 5.56 15.51
N ALA A 98 0.41 4.47 14.92
CA ALA A 98 0.07 3.24 15.65
C ALA A 98 0.51 1.99 14.88
N ILE A 99 0.65 0.87 15.59
CA ILE A 99 0.93 -0.44 14.99
C ILE A 99 -0.05 -1.49 15.54
N LYS A 100 -0.45 -2.45 14.70
CA LYS A 100 -1.40 -3.48 15.12
C LYS A 100 -1.12 -4.85 14.54
N GLY A 101 -1.49 -5.87 15.29
CA GLY A 101 -1.62 -7.24 14.80
C GLY A 101 -2.91 -7.45 13.99
N PRO A 102 -3.15 -8.69 13.54
CA PRO A 102 -4.34 -9.05 12.78
C PRO A 102 -5.60 -8.98 13.67
N LEU A 103 -6.75 -8.61 13.06
CA LEU A 103 -8.04 -8.55 13.75
C LEU A 103 -9.05 -9.51 13.12
N THR A 104 -9.82 -10.17 13.96
CA THR A 104 -10.95 -10.99 13.54
C THR A 104 -12.16 -10.10 13.23
N THR A 105 -12.75 -10.31 12.06
CA THR A 105 -14.08 -9.75 11.78
C THR A 105 -15.11 -10.81 12.09
N PRO A 106 -16.08 -10.56 12.98
CA PRO A 106 -17.14 -11.53 13.30
C PRO A 106 -17.92 -11.93 12.05
N VAL A 107 -18.11 -13.23 11.87
CA VAL A 107 -18.94 -13.78 10.79
C VAL A 107 -20.39 -13.74 11.23
N GLY A 108 -21.21 -12.94 10.57
CA GLY A 108 -22.66 -12.78 10.89
C GLY A 108 -23.00 -11.42 11.50
N GLY A 109 -24.29 -11.06 11.51
CA GLY A 109 -24.76 -9.84 12.17
C GLY A 109 -24.50 -8.51 11.45
N GLY A 110 -24.01 -8.51 10.20
CA GLY A 110 -23.82 -7.28 9.42
C GLY A 110 -22.67 -6.38 9.90
N ILE A 111 -21.78 -6.90 10.74
CA ILE A 111 -20.62 -6.15 11.23
C ILE A 111 -19.60 -6.01 10.08
N ARG A 112 -19.25 -4.77 9.74
CA ARG A 112 -18.20 -4.47 8.77
C ARG A 112 -16.82 -4.87 9.31
N SER A 113 -15.89 -5.17 8.42
CA SER A 113 -14.51 -5.42 8.79
C SER A 113 -13.96 -4.29 9.67
N LEU A 114 -13.39 -4.65 10.83
CA LEU A 114 -12.80 -3.68 11.76
C LEU A 114 -11.67 -2.89 11.10
N ASN A 115 -10.90 -3.54 10.22
CA ASN A 115 -9.84 -2.88 9.45
C ASN A 115 -10.42 -1.83 8.50
N VAL A 116 -11.52 -2.14 7.80
CA VAL A 116 -12.21 -1.18 6.91
C VAL A 116 -12.76 -0.01 7.72
N THR A 117 -13.35 -0.28 8.88
CA THR A 117 -13.88 0.76 9.77
C THR A 117 -12.76 1.72 10.22
N LEU A 118 -11.62 1.20 10.70
CA LEU A 118 -10.47 2.02 11.09
C LEU A 118 -9.97 2.90 9.93
N ARG A 119 -9.85 2.34 8.73
CA ARG A 119 -9.41 3.06 7.54
C ARG A 119 -10.34 4.21 7.16
N GLN A 120 -11.65 3.99 7.28
CA GLN A 120 -12.68 5.00 6.96
C GLN A 120 -12.76 6.09 8.03
N VAL A 121 -12.85 5.71 9.31
CA VAL A 121 -13.01 6.69 10.41
C VAL A 121 -11.80 7.59 10.58
N LEU A 122 -10.59 7.05 10.37
CA LEU A 122 -9.33 7.81 10.47
C LEU A 122 -8.88 8.40 9.13
N ASP A 123 -9.66 8.24 8.06
CA ASP A 123 -9.35 8.65 6.68
C ASP A 123 -7.95 8.19 6.22
N LEU A 124 -7.62 6.92 6.48
CA LEU A 124 -6.36 6.30 6.07
C LEU A 124 -6.44 5.90 4.59
N TYR A 125 -6.40 6.86 3.70
CA TYR A 125 -6.73 6.71 2.29
C TYR A 125 -5.69 5.96 1.45
N ALA A 126 -4.47 5.80 1.93
CA ALA A 126 -3.40 5.09 1.23
C ALA A 126 -2.98 3.83 1.99
N CYS A 127 -3.31 2.66 1.44
CA CYS A 127 -2.74 1.40 1.89
C CYS A 127 -1.43 1.16 1.14
N VAL A 128 -0.31 1.08 1.87
CA VAL A 128 1.05 0.94 1.32
C VAL A 128 1.56 -0.45 1.63
N ARG A 129 1.87 -1.23 0.60
CA ARG A 129 2.32 -2.63 0.71
C ARG A 129 3.62 -2.83 -0.08
N PRO A 130 4.78 -2.75 0.55
CA PRO A 130 6.05 -3.14 -0.07
C PRO A 130 6.09 -4.65 -0.30
N VAL A 131 6.57 -5.03 -1.48
CA VAL A 131 6.81 -6.41 -1.86
C VAL A 131 8.25 -6.53 -2.30
N GLN A 132 9.06 -7.13 -1.45
CA GLN A 132 10.50 -7.31 -1.66
C GLN A 132 10.89 -8.72 -1.29
N TYR A 133 11.79 -9.30 -2.09
CA TYR A 133 12.38 -10.60 -1.79
C TYR A 133 13.48 -10.48 -0.73
N PHE A 134 13.48 -11.43 0.20
CA PHE A 134 14.57 -11.63 1.17
C PHE A 134 15.36 -12.86 0.77
N GLU A 135 16.67 -12.71 0.60
CA GLU A 135 17.54 -13.79 0.15
C GLU A 135 17.45 -15.02 1.04
N GLY A 136 17.19 -16.17 0.41
CA GLY A 136 17.01 -17.45 1.08
C GLY A 136 15.55 -17.83 1.34
N VAL A 137 14.59 -16.92 1.19
CA VAL A 137 13.17 -17.22 1.31
C VAL A 137 12.71 -18.07 0.12
N PRO A 138 11.99 -19.17 0.32
CA PRO A 138 11.44 -19.96 -0.76
C PRO A 138 10.44 -19.16 -1.61
N SER A 139 10.54 -19.33 -2.93
CA SER A 139 9.69 -18.61 -3.87
C SER A 139 9.22 -19.51 -5.00
N PRO A 140 7.97 -19.36 -5.49
CA PRO A 140 7.46 -20.09 -6.65
C PRO A 140 7.96 -19.54 -7.98
N VAL A 141 8.59 -18.34 -8.00
CA VAL A 141 9.13 -17.73 -9.22
C VAL A 141 10.63 -17.97 -9.33
N LYS A 142 11.16 -17.96 -10.57
CA LYS A 142 12.56 -18.32 -10.85
C LYS A 142 13.57 -17.27 -10.37
N LEU A 143 13.21 -15.99 -10.41
CA LEU A 143 14.09 -14.85 -10.13
C LEU A 143 13.38 -13.87 -9.17
N PRO A 144 13.08 -14.32 -7.92
CA PRO A 144 12.33 -13.51 -6.96
C PRO A 144 13.09 -12.24 -6.55
N GLU A 145 14.41 -12.22 -6.65
CA GLU A 145 15.26 -11.05 -6.35
C GLU A 145 14.98 -9.84 -7.25
N ARG A 146 14.30 -10.05 -8.39
CA ARG A 146 13.85 -8.96 -9.27
C ARG A 146 12.58 -8.28 -8.81
N VAL A 147 11.86 -8.89 -7.87
CA VAL A 147 10.62 -8.33 -7.32
C VAL A 147 10.97 -7.32 -6.22
N ASN A 148 10.80 -6.04 -6.51
CA ASN A 148 10.99 -4.95 -5.56
C ASN A 148 10.03 -3.82 -5.91
N VAL A 149 8.76 -3.96 -5.52
CA VAL A 149 7.71 -3.01 -5.82
C VAL A 149 7.01 -2.54 -4.55
N VAL A 150 6.44 -1.34 -4.59
CA VAL A 150 5.58 -0.85 -3.51
C VAL A 150 4.21 -0.55 -4.09
N ILE A 151 3.18 -1.19 -3.55
CA ILE A 151 1.80 -1.02 -4.00
C ILE A 151 1.13 0.04 -3.12
N PHE A 152 0.66 1.11 -3.76
CA PHE A 152 -0.19 2.13 -3.18
C PHE A 152 -1.62 1.84 -3.61
N ARG A 153 -2.40 1.28 -2.70
CA ARG A 153 -3.80 0.92 -2.89
C ARG A 153 -4.69 2.02 -2.32
N GLU A 154 -5.63 2.53 -3.11
CA GLU A 154 -6.70 3.37 -2.59
C GLU A 154 -7.49 2.59 -1.53
N ASN A 155 -7.97 3.26 -0.49
CA ASN A 155 -8.42 2.55 0.70
C ASN A 155 -9.81 2.98 1.20
N THR A 156 -10.45 3.96 0.57
CA THR A 156 -11.69 4.58 1.06
C THR A 156 -12.87 4.50 0.09
N GLU A 157 -12.61 4.29 -1.17
CA GLU A 157 -13.61 4.23 -2.25
C GLU A 157 -13.67 2.82 -2.88
N ASP A 158 -14.14 2.74 -4.11
CA ASP A 158 -14.34 1.52 -4.87
C ASP A 158 -15.49 0.67 -4.28
N VAL A 159 -15.56 -0.60 -4.59
CA VAL A 159 -16.56 -1.53 -4.03
C VAL A 159 -16.43 -1.67 -2.50
N TYR A 160 -15.30 -1.31 -1.93
CA TYR A 160 -15.07 -1.26 -0.49
C TYR A 160 -15.83 -0.14 0.24
N ALA A 161 -16.47 0.79 -0.50
CA ALA A 161 -17.45 1.72 0.08
C ALA A 161 -18.63 0.99 0.71
N GLY A 162 -18.86 -0.29 0.34
CA GLY A 162 -19.86 -1.16 0.95
C GLY A 162 -21.29 -0.73 0.63
N ILE A 163 -21.52 -0.12 -0.53
CA ILE A 163 -22.83 0.26 -1.00
C ILE A 163 -23.39 -0.93 -1.80
N GLU A 164 -24.11 -1.83 -1.10
CA GLU A 164 -24.62 -3.06 -1.68
C GLU A 164 -26.08 -3.31 -1.28
N PHE A 165 -26.82 -3.94 -2.19
CA PHE A 165 -28.21 -4.31 -2.02
C PHE A 165 -28.40 -5.78 -2.39
N PRO A 166 -28.86 -6.65 -1.47
CA PRO A 166 -29.07 -8.07 -1.75
C PRO A 166 -30.11 -8.29 -2.84
N SER A 167 -29.92 -9.34 -3.64
CA SER A 167 -30.95 -9.82 -4.55
C SER A 167 -32.28 -10.04 -3.84
N GLY A 168 -33.37 -9.62 -4.46
CA GLY A 168 -34.75 -9.73 -3.89
C GLY A 168 -35.08 -8.72 -2.80
N SER A 169 -34.16 -7.83 -2.40
CA SER A 169 -34.49 -6.76 -1.46
C SER A 169 -35.29 -5.64 -2.15
N GLU A 170 -36.13 -4.94 -1.39
CA GLU A 170 -36.92 -3.81 -1.87
C GLU A 170 -36.03 -2.71 -2.48
N ARG A 171 -34.90 -2.40 -1.83
CA ARG A 171 -33.94 -1.40 -2.33
C ARG A 171 -33.27 -1.83 -3.64
N ALA A 172 -32.92 -3.12 -3.80
CA ALA A 172 -32.39 -3.62 -5.08
C ALA A 172 -33.44 -3.51 -6.19
N ALA A 173 -34.69 -3.87 -5.90
CA ALA A 173 -35.79 -3.79 -6.87
C ALA A 173 -36.07 -2.34 -7.30
N GLU A 174 -36.05 -1.39 -6.36
CA GLU A 174 -36.22 0.04 -6.64
C GLU A 174 -35.10 0.57 -7.55
N LEU A 175 -33.83 0.26 -7.20
CA LEU A 175 -32.67 0.69 -7.98
C LEU A 175 -32.67 0.05 -9.40
N ILE A 176 -33.00 -1.22 -9.52
CA ILE A 176 -33.14 -1.90 -10.81
C ILE A 176 -34.24 -1.25 -11.64
N SER A 177 -35.39 -0.96 -11.04
CA SER A 177 -36.49 -0.25 -11.70
C SER A 177 -36.06 1.12 -12.23
N LEU A 178 -35.30 1.88 -11.44
CA LEU A 178 -34.74 3.17 -11.85
C LEU A 178 -33.79 3.03 -13.02
N LEU A 179 -32.83 2.08 -12.94
CA LEU A 179 -31.83 1.82 -13.98
C LEU A 179 -32.50 1.39 -15.29
N ASN A 180 -33.45 0.48 -15.23
CA ASN A 180 -34.12 -0.05 -16.42
C ASN A 180 -35.12 0.98 -17.01
N GLY A 181 -35.97 1.56 -16.13
CA GLY A 181 -37.08 2.44 -16.58
C GLY A 181 -36.62 3.84 -16.98
N LYS A 182 -35.71 4.47 -16.17
CA LYS A 182 -35.30 5.86 -16.42
C LYS A 182 -34.03 5.97 -17.27
N PHE A 183 -33.07 5.07 -17.03
CA PHE A 183 -31.76 5.15 -17.70
C PHE A 183 -31.63 4.17 -18.87
N GLY A 184 -32.63 3.30 -19.14
CA GLY A 184 -32.67 2.42 -20.31
C GLY A 184 -31.69 1.25 -20.27
N TYR A 185 -31.19 0.88 -19.09
CA TYR A 185 -30.36 -0.32 -18.91
C TYR A 185 -31.23 -1.60 -18.87
N GLN A 186 -30.58 -2.75 -18.93
CA GLN A 186 -31.24 -4.06 -18.87
C GLN A 186 -30.62 -4.90 -17.76
N VAL A 187 -30.82 -4.46 -16.51
CA VAL A 187 -30.39 -5.22 -15.33
C VAL A 187 -31.45 -6.29 -15.05
N ARG A 188 -31.04 -7.53 -14.80
CA ARG A 188 -31.93 -8.62 -14.44
C ARG A 188 -32.60 -8.33 -13.09
N THR A 189 -33.89 -8.66 -12.97
CA THR A 189 -34.67 -8.34 -11.77
C THR A 189 -34.27 -9.12 -10.52
N ASP A 190 -33.57 -10.22 -10.69
CA ASP A 190 -33.03 -11.08 -9.64
C ASP A 190 -31.57 -10.76 -9.29
N SER A 191 -31.04 -9.61 -9.72
CA SER A 191 -29.66 -9.21 -9.43
C SER A 191 -29.52 -8.63 -8.03
N GLY A 192 -28.39 -8.95 -7.35
CA GLY A 192 -27.82 -8.07 -6.32
C GLY A 192 -27.12 -6.89 -6.97
N ILE A 193 -27.09 -5.73 -6.33
CA ILE A 193 -26.46 -4.52 -6.88
C ILE A 193 -25.37 -4.02 -5.93
N GLY A 194 -24.18 -3.76 -6.48
CA GLY A 194 -23.09 -3.07 -5.82
C GLY A 194 -22.69 -1.80 -6.57
N ILE A 195 -22.29 -0.76 -5.84
CA ILE A 195 -21.87 0.53 -6.41
C ILE A 195 -20.36 0.70 -6.22
N LYS A 196 -19.69 1.09 -7.30
CA LYS A 196 -18.24 1.37 -7.35
C LYS A 196 -17.99 2.86 -7.54
N PRO A 197 -17.93 3.66 -6.44
CA PRO A 197 -17.59 5.07 -6.55
C PRO A 197 -16.09 5.25 -6.71
N MET A 198 -15.69 6.23 -7.54
CA MET A 198 -14.33 6.76 -7.66
C MET A 198 -14.37 8.25 -7.87
N SER A 199 -13.50 8.99 -7.19
CA SER A 199 -13.48 10.45 -7.25
C SER A 199 -12.11 11.00 -7.63
N PRO A 200 -12.06 12.22 -8.23
CA PRO A 200 -10.80 12.95 -8.41
C PRO A 200 -10.06 13.15 -7.09
N THR A 201 -10.77 13.45 -6.01
CA THR A 201 -10.20 13.68 -4.68
C THR A 201 -9.48 12.44 -4.16
N GLY A 202 -10.16 11.29 -4.13
CA GLY A 202 -9.58 10.02 -3.68
C GLY A 202 -8.40 9.59 -4.53
N THR A 203 -8.54 9.68 -5.85
CA THR A 203 -7.47 9.34 -6.79
C THR A 203 -6.26 10.26 -6.66
N LYS A 204 -6.47 11.59 -6.75
CA LYS A 204 -5.35 12.55 -6.74
C LYS A 204 -4.56 12.50 -5.42
N ARG A 205 -5.20 12.32 -4.26
CA ARG A 205 -4.48 12.22 -2.98
C ARG A 205 -3.63 10.95 -2.88
N LEU A 206 -4.12 9.81 -3.39
CA LEU A 206 -3.35 8.57 -3.44
C LEU A 206 -2.14 8.70 -4.38
N VAL A 207 -2.35 9.15 -5.61
CA VAL A 207 -1.29 9.28 -6.62
C VAL A 207 -0.25 10.30 -6.17
N ARG A 208 -0.65 11.41 -5.55
CA ARG A 208 0.26 12.40 -4.96
C ARG A 208 1.19 11.76 -3.93
N ARG A 209 0.63 10.94 -3.04
CA ARG A 209 1.44 10.21 -2.04
C ARG A 209 2.39 9.22 -2.69
N ALA A 210 1.95 8.49 -3.72
CA ALA A 210 2.79 7.56 -4.47
C ALA A 210 3.95 8.27 -5.19
N ILE A 211 3.71 9.43 -5.81
CA ILE A 211 4.74 10.25 -6.47
C ILE A 211 5.72 10.80 -5.44
N ARG A 212 5.24 11.39 -4.33
CA ARG A 212 6.12 11.90 -3.26
C ARG A 212 7.01 10.80 -2.69
N TYR A 213 6.45 9.63 -2.43
CA TYR A 213 7.22 8.46 -2.00
C TYR A 213 8.28 8.05 -3.04
N ALA A 214 7.91 8.01 -4.31
CA ALA A 214 8.86 7.67 -5.39
C ALA A 214 10.03 8.66 -5.45
N LEU A 215 9.77 9.95 -5.32
CA LEU A 215 10.80 11.00 -5.30
C LEU A 215 11.68 10.92 -4.05
N GLU A 216 11.10 10.71 -2.88
CA GLU A 216 11.83 10.60 -1.60
C GLU A 216 12.78 9.39 -1.57
N PHE A 217 12.32 8.24 -2.10
CA PHE A 217 13.10 6.99 -2.09
C PHE A 217 13.83 6.71 -3.40
N GLY A 218 13.92 7.68 -4.31
CA GLY A 218 14.65 7.56 -5.58
C GLY A 218 14.13 6.45 -6.49
N LYS A 219 12.81 6.19 -6.49
CA LYS A 219 12.21 5.15 -7.34
C LYS A 219 12.04 5.66 -8.77
N PRO A 220 12.31 4.83 -9.80
CA PRO A 220 12.34 5.29 -11.20
C PRO A 220 10.96 5.49 -11.83
N SER A 221 9.89 4.87 -11.30
CA SER A 221 8.57 4.94 -11.93
C SER A 221 7.39 4.82 -10.98
N VAL A 222 6.27 5.44 -11.35
CA VAL A 222 4.93 5.20 -10.81
C VAL A 222 4.03 4.69 -11.95
N THR A 223 3.42 3.52 -11.74
CA THR A 223 2.50 2.89 -12.70
C THR A 223 1.08 2.98 -12.17
N LEU A 224 0.20 3.64 -12.91
CA LEU A 224 -1.23 3.71 -12.64
C LEU A 224 -1.87 2.40 -13.14
N VAL A 225 -2.39 1.59 -12.23
CA VAL A 225 -3.03 0.30 -12.57
C VAL A 225 -4.54 0.51 -12.65
N HIS A 226 -5.18 0.08 -13.74
CA HIS A 226 -6.60 0.31 -13.97
C HIS A 226 -7.22 -0.70 -14.96
N LYS A 227 -8.54 -0.79 -14.98
CA LYS A 227 -9.34 -1.51 -15.99
C LYS A 227 -10.17 -0.54 -16.85
N GLY A 228 -9.56 0.60 -17.22
CA GLY A 228 -10.23 1.73 -17.89
C GLY A 228 -10.77 1.44 -19.30
N ASN A 229 -10.32 0.37 -19.96
CA ASN A 229 -10.89 -0.09 -21.23
C ASN A 229 -12.33 -0.63 -21.07
N ILE A 230 -12.72 -1.07 -19.88
CA ILE A 230 -14.06 -1.54 -19.53
C ILE A 230 -14.80 -0.49 -18.69
N MET A 231 -14.21 -0.03 -17.60
CA MET A 231 -14.79 0.92 -16.65
C MET A 231 -14.25 2.34 -16.91
N LYS A 232 -14.75 2.95 -18.01
CA LYS A 232 -14.18 4.20 -18.55
C LYS A 232 -14.28 5.39 -17.60
N PHE A 233 -15.40 5.52 -16.87
CA PHE A 233 -15.70 6.68 -16.02
C PHE A 233 -15.35 6.50 -14.55
N THR A 234 -14.82 5.34 -14.17
CA THR A 234 -14.25 5.05 -12.87
C THR A 234 -12.77 4.75 -13.01
N GLU A 235 -12.37 3.56 -13.36
CA GLU A 235 -10.94 3.20 -13.47
C GLU A 235 -10.20 3.90 -14.61
N GLY A 236 -10.88 4.18 -15.74
CA GLY A 236 -10.33 5.03 -16.79
C GLY A 236 -10.09 6.45 -16.31
N ALA A 237 -11.05 7.00 -15.56
CA ALA A 237 -10.91 8.30 -14.94
C ALA A 237 -9.81 8.33 -13.86
N PHE A 238 -9.62 7.26 -13.08
CA PHE A 238 -8.49 7.11 -12.16
C PHE A 238 -7.14 7.32 -12.87
N ARG A 239 -6.95 6.66 -14.01
CA ARG A 239 -5.75 6.85 -14.85
C ARG A 239 -5.61 8.32 -15.27
N ASP A 240 -6.67 8.91 -15.81
CA ASP A 240 -6.63 10.25 -16.38
C ASP A 240 -6.35 11.32 -15.30
N TRP A 241 -7.01 11.22 -14.13
CA TRP A 241 -6.74 12.09 -12.98
C TRP A 241 -5.33 11.90 -12.41
N GLY A 242 -4.78 10.68 -12.48
CA GLY A 242 -3.40 10.41 -12.08
C GLY A 242 -2.38 11.11 -12.99
N TYR A 243 -2.59 11.07 -14.29
CA TYR A 243 -1.76 11.81 -15.25
C TYR A 243 -1.93 13.33 -15.13
N GLU A 244 -3.15 13.81 -14.95
CA GLU A 244 -3.45 15.23 -14.71
C GLU A 244 -2.68 15.75 -13.50
N LEU A 245 -2.79 15.06 -12.36
CA LEU A 245 -2.05 15.42 -11.14
C LEU A 245 -0.53 15.48 -11.37
N ALA A 246 0.05 14.49 -12.04
CA ALA A 246 1.49 14.48 -12.31
C ALA A 246 1.94 15.69 -13.12
N LYS A 247 1.13 16.09 -14.10
CA LYS A 247 1.39 17.26 -14.93
C LYS A 247 1.15 18.60 -14.21
N GLU A 248 0.14 18.67 -13.34
CA GLU A 248 -0.22 19.89 -12.62
C GLU A 248 0.71 20.18 -11.44
N GLU A 249 1.01 19.18 -10.61
CA GLU A 249 1.72 19.38 -9.34
C GLU A 249 3.21 19.00 -9.38
N PHE A 250 3.60 18.11 -10.28
CA PHE A 250 4.96 17.53 -10.33
C PHE A 250 5.62 17.66 -11.70
N ARG A 251 5.25 18.70 -12.46
CA ARG A 251 5.70 18.85 -13.86
C ARG A 251 7.23 18.81 -14.02
N ASN A 252 7.94 19.40 -13.09
CA ASN A 252 9.39 19.50 -13.17
C ASN A 252 10.12 18.19 -12.79
N GLU A 253 9.46 17.33 -12.01
CA GLU A 253 10.02 16.09 -11.46
C GLU A 253 9.60 14.86 -12.28
N THR A 254 8.53 14.95 -13.09
CA THR A 254 7.90 13.80 -13.75
C THR A 254 7.86 13.94 -15.26
N VAL A 255 7.82 12.80 -15.93
CA VAL A 255 7.54 12.67 -17.36
C VAL A 255 6.57 11.51 -17.56
N THR A 256 5.59 11.66 -18.46
CA THR A 256 4.68 10.56 -18.80
C THR A 256 5.29 9.65 -19.87
N GLU A 257 4.91 8.37 -19.90
CA GLU A 257 5.41 7.41 -20.89
C GLU A 257 5.17 7.91 -22.34
N ARG A 258 4.03 8.50 -22.60
CA ARG A 258 3.70 9.07 -23.91
C ARG A 258 4.59 10.27 -24.26
N GLU A 259 4.87 11.13 -23.32
CA GLU A 259 5.80 12.25 -23.49
C GLU A 259 7.23 11.78 -23.78
N THR A 260 7.64 10.66 -23.18
CA THR A 260 8.97 10.11 -23.48
C THR A 260 9.11 9.70 -24.94
N TRP A 261 8.08 9.14 -25.56
CA TRP A 261 8.10 8.77 -26.98
C TRP A 261 8.19 10.01 -27.88
N ILE A 262 7.44 11.07 -27.57
CA ILE A 262 7.46 12.35 -28.29
C ILE A 262 8.85 12.97 -28.23
N LEU A 263 9.44 13.04 -27.03
CA LEU A 263 10.76 13.63 -26.80
C LEU A 263 11.86 12.81 -27.49
N GLU A 264 11.82 11.50 -27.37
CA GLU A 264 12.79 10.59 -27.97
C GLU A 264 12.79 10.68 -29.50
N ASN A 265 11.62 10.75 -30.14
CA ASN A 265 11.50 10.92 -31.59
C ASN A 265 12.11 12.24 -32.05
N ARG A 266 11.87 13.35 -31.31
CA ARG A 266 12.45 14.65 -31.58
C ARG A 266 13.97 14.68 -31.38
N GLU A 267 14.48 13.95 -30.39
CA GLU A 267 15.94 13.82 -30.18
C GLU A 267 16.62 13.02 -31.28
N LYS A 268 16.00 11.92 -31.73
CA LYS A 268 16.54 11.08 -32.83
C LYS A 268 16.56 11.84 -34.17
N LYS A 269 15.59 12.73 -34.41
CA LYS A 269 15.46 13.49 -35.64
C LYS A 269 15.00 14.92 -35.34
N ALA A 270 15.94 15.84 -35.19
CA ALA A 270 15.65 17.23 -34.82
C ALA A 270 14.70 17.95 -35.79
N SER A 271 14.64 17.53 -37.07
CA SER A 271 13.75 18.06 -38.10
C SER A 271 12.40 17.32 -38.24
N ILE A 272 12.08 16.38 -37.32
CA ILE A 272 10.80 15.64 -37.39
C ILE A 272 9.62 16.61 -37.27
N SER A 273 8.65 16.49 -38.15
CA SER A 273 7.40 17.25 -38.02
C SER A 273 6.51 16.68 -36.92
N ASP A 274 5.60 17.51 -36.37
CA ASP A 274 4.66 17.07 -35.34
C ASP A 274 3.75 15.96 -35.85
N GLU A 275 3.37 15.99 -37.15
CA GLU A 275 2.58 14.94 -37.80
C GLU A 275 3.37 13.62 -37.92
N GLU A 276 4.64 13.66 -38.32
CA GLU A 276 5.49 12.48 -38.41
C GLU A 276 5.73 11.87 -37.02
N ASN A 277 5.93 12.70 -36.00
CA ASN A 277 6.05 12.25 -34.63
C ASN A 277 4.73 11.62 -34.11
N ALA A 278 3.59 12.26 -34.38
CA ALA A 278 2.27 11.70 -34.04
C ALA A 278 2.03 10.35 -34.69
N ARG A 279 2.41 10.21 -35.95
CA ARG A 279 2.32 8.94 -36.69
C ARG A 279 3.16 7.83 -36.05
N MET A 280 4.32 8.15 -35.50
CA MET A 280 5.20 7.18 -34.83
C MET A 280 4.66 6.71 -33.48
N ILE A 281 3.95 7.57 -32.74
CA ILE A 281 3.45 7.24 -31.41
C ILE A 281 2.02 6.70 -31.40
N GLU A 282 1.29 6.81 -32.52
CA GLU A 282 -0.10 6.34 -32.66
C GLU A 282 -0.18 5.09 -33.55
N PRO A 283 -0.31 3.90 -32.95
CA PRO A 283 -0.65 2.71 -33.72
C PRO A 283 -1.97 2.91 -34.48
N GLY A 284 -1.97 2.75 -35.78
CA GLY A 284 -3.17 2.93 -36.60
C GLY A 284 -3.50 4.39 -36.96
N PHE A 285 -2.52 5.29 -36.93
CA PHE A 285 -2.70 6.69 -37.28
C PHE A 285 -3.41 6.88 -38.63
N GLU A 286 -3.11 6.07 -39.64
CA GLU A 286 -3.71 6.15 -40.97
C GLU A 286 -5.20 5.75 -40.98
N GLN A 287 -5.67 4.95 -40.02
CA GLN A 287 -7.07 4.55 -39.89
C GLN A 287 -7.89 5.50 -39.03
N MET A 288 -7.27 6.52 -38.42
CA MET A 288 -7.94 7.54 -37.62
C MET A 288 -8.76 8.49 -38.49
N SER A 289 -9.84 9.03 -37.93
CA SER A 289 -10.55 10.16 -38.52
C SER A 289 -9.66 11.42 -38.53
N ASP A 290 -9.95 12.39 -39.41
CA ASP A 290 -9.20 13.63 -39.48
C ASP A 290 -9.16 14.36 -38.14
N LYS A 291 -10.27 14.35 -37.41
CA LYS A 291 -10.34 14.93 -36.05
C LYS A 291 -9.39 14.26 -35.06
N GLN A 292 -9.29 12.93 -35.10
CA GLN A 292 -8.37 12.18 -34.21
C GLN A 292 -6.91 12.41 -34.61
N ARG A 293 -6.60 12.43 -35.92
CA ARG A 293 -5.25 12.77 -36.40
C ARG A 293 -4.84 14.18 -35.97
N ALA A 294 -5.71 15.16 -36.18
CA ALA A 294 -5.45 16.52 -35.75
C ALA A 294 -5.22 16.65 -34.24
N ALA A 295 -5.96 15.91 -33.42
CA ALA A 295 -5.77 15.88 -31.98
C ALA A 295 -4.41 15.26 -31.58
N ALA A 296 -3.98 14.18 -32.23
CA ALA A 296 -2.68 13.56 -31.99
C ALA A 296 -1.50 14.48 -32.38
N VAL A 297 -1.63 15.20 -33.49
CA VAL A 297 -0.64 16.20 -33.92
C VAL A 297 -0.59 17.38 -32.96
N ALA A 298 -1.75 17.89 -32.52
CA ALA A 298 -1.82 18.96 -31.54
C ALA A 298 -1.16 18.55 -30.20
N GLU A 299 -1.40 17.34 -29.71
CA GLU A 299 -0.76 16.81 -28.51
C GLU A 299 0.78 16.82 -28.61
N VAL A 300 1.35 16.42 -29.74
CA VAL A 300 2.80 16.49 -29.96
C VAL A 300 3.31 17.92 -29.90
N SER A 301 2.65 18.82 -30.64
CA SER A 301 3.02 20.24 -30.67
C SER A 301 2.97 20.89 -29.30
N GLU A 302 1.86 20.69 -28.58
CA GLU A 302 1.66 21.22 -27.23
C GLU A 302 2.67 20.63 -26.23
N THR A 303 2.94 19.34 -26.30
CA THR A 303 3.95 18.68 -25.45
C THR A 303 5.33 19.25 -25.69
N LEU A 304 5.77 19.35 -26.94
CA LEU A 304 7.09 19.92 -27.25
C LEU A 304 7.19 21.38 -26.84
N ALA A 305 6.14 22.18 -27.07
CA ALA A 305 6.11 23.57 -26.65
C ALA A 305 6.20 23.71 -25.11
N ALA A 306 5.53 22.85 -24.39
CA ALA A 306 5.45 22.92 -22.92
C ALA A 306 6.73 22.45 -22.22
N ILE A 307 7.35 21.37 -22.70
CA ILE A 307 8.41 20.67 -21.91
C ILE A 307 9.76 20.49 -22.62
N TRP A 308 9.89 20.83 -23.90
CA TRP A 308 11.17 20.63 -24.61
C TRP A 308 12.36 21.28 -23.88
N ASN A 309 12.21 22.50 -23.38
CA ASN A 309 13.27 23.24 -22.70
C ASN A 309 13.71 22.65 -21.37
N SER A 310 12.83 21.91 -20.69
CA SER A 310 13.07 21.36 -19.35
C SER A 310 13.29 19.83 -19.36
N HIS A 311 12.82 19.15 -20.39
CA HIS A 311 12.84 17.69 -20.50
C HIS A 311 13.58 17.16 -21.73
N GLY A 312 13.77 17.99 -22.76
CA GLY A 312 14.50 17.61 -23.99
C GLY A 312 15.99 17.34 -23.74
N SER A 313 16.69 16.93 -24.79
CA SER A 313 18.14 16.66 -24.76
C SER A 313 18.57 15.64 -23.71
N GLY A 314 17.73 14.63 -23.47
CA GLY A 314 17.98 13.52 -22.53
C GLY A 314 17.61 13.81 -21.07
N GLU A 315 17.20 15.02 -20.72
CA GLU A 315 16.85 15.38 -19.34
C GLU A 315 15.63 14.60 -18.83
N TRP A 316 14.70 14.20 -19.71
CA TRP A 316 13.55 13.37 -19.35
C TRP A 316 13.94 12.02 -18.74
N LYS A 317 15.12 11.47 -19.07
CA LYS A 317 15.65 10.20 -18.52
C LYS A 317 15.98 10.29 -17.03
N LYS A 318 16.11 11.50 -16.49
CA LYS A 318 16.36 11.76 -15.07
C LYS A 318 15.09 12.01 -14.28
N LYS A 319 13.94 12.07 -14.97
CA LYS A 319 12.63 12.35 -14.35
C LYS A 319 11.95 11.05 -13.90
N LEU A 320 11.07 11.16 -12.92
CA LEU A 320 10.21 10.07 -12.49
C LEU A 320 9.22 9.73 -13.62
N LEU A 321 9.27 8.51 -14.10
CA LEU A 321 8.38 8.04 -15.16
C LEU A 321 6.99 7.72 -14.61
N ILE A 322 5.97 8.40 -15.14
CA ILE A 322 4.56 8.08 -14.90
C ILE A 322 4.02 7.31 -16.10
N LYS A 323 3.54 6.10 -15.85
CA LYS A 323 2.97 5.22 -16.88
C LYS A 323 1.71 4.54 -16.38
N ASP A 324 0.98 3.87 -17.26
CA ASP A 324 -0.19 3.10 -16.88
C ASP A 324 -0.16 1.67 -17.41
N ARG A 325 -0.91 0.79 -16.76
CA ARG A 325 -1.11 -0.59 -17.23
C ARG A 325 -2.52 -1.05 -16.88
N ILE A 326 -3.12 -1.77 -17.84
CA ILE A 326 -4.37 -2.47 -17.60
C ILE A 326 -4.15 -3.57 -16.56
N ALA A 327 -5.10 -3.74 -15.63
CA ALA A 327 -4.99 -4.62 -14.47
C ALA A 327 -4.56 -6.06 -14.84
N ASP A 328 -5.18 -6.68 -15.83
CA ASP A 328 -4.80 -8.03 -16.28
C ASP A 328 -3.34 -8.08 -16.76
N SER A 329 -2.92 -7.03 -17.46
CA SER A 329 -1.55 -6.93 -17.96
C SER A 329 -0.54 -6.83 -16.85
N ILE A 330 -0.80 -6.02 -15.79
CA ILE A 330 0.13 -5.90 -14.67
C ILE A 330 0.24 -7.18 -13.85
N PHE A 331 -0.85 -7.94 -13.68
CA PHE A 331 -0.81 -9.25 -13.04
C PHE A 331 0.14 -10.23 -13.75
N GLN A 332 0.14 -10.20 -15.09
CA GLN A 332 1.07 -10.98 -15.88
C GLN A 332 2.49 -10.42 -15.81
N GLN A 333 2.66 -9.11 -15.98
CA GLN A 333 3.97 -8.48 -16.13
C GLN A 333 4.79 -8.52 -14.84
N ILE A 334 4.16 -8.41 -13.68
CA ILE A 334 4.85 -8.52 -12.39
C ILE A 334 5.43 -9.93 -12.13
N LEU A 335 4.92 -10.96 -12.83
CA LEU A 335 5.47 -12.31 -12.79
C LEU A 335 6.69 -12.49 -13.69
N ILE A 336 6.65 -11.91 -14.92
CA ILE A 336 7.62 -12.21 -15.97
C ILE A 336 8.72 -11.16 -16.13
N ARG A 337 8.49 -9.92 -15.69
CA ARG A 337 9.43 -8.79 -15.76
C ARG A 337 9.18 -7.77 -14.66
N PRO A 338 9.22 -8.17 -13.38
CA PRO A 338 8.91 -7.30 -12.26
C PRO A 338 9.86 -6.10 -12.16
N GLU A 339 11.09 -6.21 -12.66
CA GLU A 339 12.12 -5.16 -12.67
C GLU A 339 11.72 -3.89 -13.43
N GLU A 340 10.72 -3.96 -14.31
CA GLU A 340 10.18 -2.80 -15.01
C GLU A 340 9.30 -1.91 -14.11
N TYR A 341 8.97 -2.36 -12.93
CA TYR A 341 8.00 -1.71 -12.03
C TYR A 341 8.63 -1.36 -10.68
N SER A 342 8.26 -0.19 -10.13
CA SER A 342 8.74 0.26 -8.81
C SER A 342 7.58 0.58 -7.89
N ILE A 343 6.76 1.57 -8.27
CA ILE A 343 5.56 1.96 -7.54
C ILE A 343 4.34 1.63 -8.39
N LEU A 344 3.34 0.98 -7.78
CA LEU A 344 2.07 0.68 -8.42
C LEU A 344 0.96 1.42 -7.66
N ALA A 345 0.34 2.42 -8.28
CA ALA A 345 -0.80 3.12 -7.72
C ALA A 345 -2.09 2.52 -8.29
N THR A 346 -3.00 2.08 -7.42
CA THR A 346 -4.16 1.26 -7.82
C THR A 346 -5.46 1.72 -7.16
N PRO A 347 -6.62 1.52 -7.82
CA PRO A 347 -7.89 1.44 -7.13
C PRO A 347 -7.90 0.39 -6.03
N ASN A 348 -8.88 0.44 -5.14
CA ASN A 348 -8.94 -0.37 -3.94
C ASN A 348 -8.94 -1.89 -4.25
N LEU A 349 -9.88 -2.37 -5.04
CA LEU A 349 -10.02 -3.80 -5.34
C LEU A 349 -8.80 -4.35 -6.10
N ASN A 350 -8.33 -3.64 -7.13
CA ASN A 350 -7.18 -4.06 -7.90
C ASN A 350 -5.93 -4.16 -7.01
N GLY A 351 -5.74 -3.21 -6.11
CA GLY A 351 -4.64 -3.20 -5.16
C GLY A 351 -4.69 -4.34 -4.15
N ASP A 352 -5.88 -4.74 -3.73
CA ASP A 352 -6.07 -5.89 -2.84
C ASP A 352 -5.60 -7.19 -3.49
N TYR A 353 -6.12 -7.50 -4.65
CA TYR A 353 -5.72 -8.70 -5.39
C TYR A 353 -4.23 -8.70 -5.76
N LEU A 354 -3.74 -7.56 -6.26
CA LEU A 354 -2.38 -7.46 -6.76
C LEU A 354 -1.34 -7.59 -5.64
N SER A 355 -1.60 -7.02 -4.47
CA SER A 355 -0.66 -7.09 -3.35
C SER A 355 -0.49 -8.50 -2.80
N ASP A 356 -1.56 -9.27 -2.70
CA ASP A 356 -1.50 -10.65 -2.23
C ASP A 356 -0.85 -11.58 -3.26
N ALA A 357 -1.18 -11.39 -4.56
CA ALA A 357 -0.52 -12.10 -5.65
C ALA A 357 0.98 -11.80 -5.74
N ALA A 358 1.37 -10.55 -5.51
CA ALA A 358 2.78 -10.16 -5.49
C ALA A 358 3.52 -10.69 -4.25
N ALA A 359 2.89 -10.65 -3.06
CA ALA A 359 3.47 -11.20 -1.83
C ALA A 359 3.75 -12.70 -1.96
N ALA A 360 2.90 -13.46 -2.66
CA ALA A 360 3.12 -14.89 -2.90
C ALA A 360 4.42 -15.18 -3.65
N GLN A 361 4.91 -14.24 -4.45
CA GLN A 361 6.16 -14.39 -5.23
C GLN A 361 7.43 -14.26 -4.37
N VAL A 362 7.34 -13.64 -3.20
CA VAL A 362 8.50 -13.31 -2.35
C VAL A 362 8.49 -14.01 -0.99
N GLY A 363 7.66 -15.03 -0.80
CA GLY A 363 7.62 -15.81 0.45
C GLY A 363 6.26 -15.82 1.14
N GLY A 364 5.26 -15.21 0.55
CA GLY A 364 3.89 -15.20 1.03
C GLY A 364 3.59 -14.13 2.09
N LEU A 365 2.36 -14.16 2.60
CA LEU A 365 1.83 -13.13 3.51
C LEU A 365 2.58 -13.03 4.86
N GLY A 366 3.26 -14.11 5.31
CA GLY A 366 4.09 -14.08 6.52
C GLY A 366 5.29 -13.13 6.43
N MET A 367 5.68 -12.74 5.20
CA MET A 367 6.75 -11.79 4.92
C MET A 367 6.24 -10.44 4.40
N ALA A 368 4.93 -10.24 4.31
CA ALA A 368 4.34 -9.06 3.69
C ALA A 368 3.94 -8.01 4.75
N PRO A 369 4.57 -6.83 4.79
CA PRO A 369 4.17 -5.73 5.65
C PRO A 369 3.07 -4.88 5.02
N GLY A 370 2.41 -4.07 5.85
CA GLY A 370 1.43 -3.10 5.40
C GLY A 370 1.36 -1.85 6.28
N ALA A 371 0.95 -0.76 5.66
CA ALA A 371 0.61 0.48 6.34
C ALA A 371 -0.66 1.07 5.74
N ASN A 372 -1.46 1.71 6.57
CA ASN A 372 -2.60 2.51 6.15
C ASN A 372 -2.33 3.95 6.59
N ILE A 373 -2.21 4.86 5.63
CA ILE A 373 -1.70 6.21 5.87
C ILE A 373 -2.72 7.25 5.42
N GLY A 374 -3.07 8.15 6.32
CA GLY A 374 -3.83 9.36 6.08
C GLY A 374 -2.95 10.62 6.25
N ASP A 375 -3.58 11.79 6.24
CA ASP A 375 -2.86 13.05 6.47
C ASP A 375 -2.58 13.32 7.97
N LYS A 376 -3.38 12.74 8.86
CA LYS A 376 -3.30 12.96 10.32
C LYS A 376 -2.84 11.75 11.10
N ALA A 377 -2.99 10.55 10.56
CA ALA A 377 -2.65 9.31 11.24
C ALA A 377 -2.10 8.26 10.28
N ALA A 378 -1.28 7.35 10.82
CA ALA A 378 -0.78 6.18 10.13
C ALA A 378 -0.90 4.95 11.04
N VAL A 379 -1.40 3.84 10.49
CA VAL A 379 -1.53 2.55 11.18
C VAL A 379 -0.77 1.50 10.42
N PHE A 380 0.24 0.92 11.05
CA PHE A 380 1.08 -0.14 10.50
C PHE A 380 0.53 -1.50 10.92
N GLU A 381 0.43 -2.46 10.00
CA GLU A 381 -0.25 -3.71 10.29
C GLU A 381 0.31 -4.90 9.52
N ALA A 382 0.21 -6.11 10.13
CA ALA A 382 0.37 -7.34 9.39
C ALA A 382 -0.73 -7.49 8.33
N THR A 383 -0.38 -8.03 7.16
CA THR A 383 -1.34 -8.21 6.05
C THR A 383 -2.09 -9.55 6.12
N HIS A 384 -1.62 -10.50 6.94
CA HIS A 384 -2.25 -11.81 7.12
C HIS A 384 -3.38 -11.81 8.16
N GLY A 385 -4.18 -12.86 8.17
CA GLY A 385 -5.28 -13.06 9.13
C GLY A 385 -4.83 -13.56 10.51
N THR A 386 -5.80 -13.82 11.37
CA THR A 386 -5.62 -14.15 12.80
C THR A 386 -5.20 -15.59 13.07
N ALA A 387 -5.38 -16.51 12.13
CA ALA A 387 -5.02 -17.93 12.24
C ALA A 387 -5.27 -18.55 13.64
N PRO A 388 -6.49 -18.56 14.17
CA PRO A 388 -6.79 -18.85 15.58
C PRO A 388 -6.35 -20.25 16.03
N LYS A 389 -6.23 -21.20 15.10
CA LYS A 389 -5.72 -22.56 15.38
C LYS A 389 -4.28 -22.58 15.91
N TYR A 390 -3.51 -21.54 15.69
CA TYR A 390 -2.10 -21.41 16.05
C TYR A 390 -1.86 -20.42 17.18
N ALA A 391 -2.91 -19.81 17.73
CA ALA A 391 -2.81 -18.88 18.85
C ALA A 391 -2.12 -19.51 20.05
N ASP A 392 -1.22 -18.76 20.70
CA ASP A 392 -0.46 -19.14 21.89
C ASP A 392 0.42 -20.41 21.73
N LYS A 393 0.77 -20.79 20.50
CA LYS A 393 1.63 -21.95 20.22
C LYS A 393 3.08 -21.60 19.95
N ASP A 394 3.40 -20.33 19.88
CA ASP A 394 4.77 -19.82 19.63
C ASP A 394 5.42 -20.41 18.35
N VAL A 395 4.65 -20.56 17.25
CA VAL A 395 5.13 -21.21 16.01
C VAL A 395 5.07 -20.34 14.78
N ILE A 396 4.36 -19.21 14.80
CA ILE A 396 4.09 -18.38 13.64
C ILE A 396 5.26 -17.45 13.31
N ASN A 397 5.45 -17.18 12.02
CA ASN A 397 6.41 -16.22 11.51
C ASN A 397 5.97 -14.78 11.86
N PRO A 398 6.75 -14.03 12.68
CA PRO A 398 6.39 -12.66 13.06
C PRO A 398 6.87 -11.61 12.04
N SER A 399 7.50 -11.99 10.93
CA SER A 399 8.17 -11.06 10.00
C SER A 399 7.22 -10.02 9.41
N SER A 400 5.96 -10.35 9.18
CA SER A 400 4.98 -9.37 8.64
C SER A 400 4.80 -8.17 9.59
N VAL A 401 4.61 -8.40 10.90
CA VAL A 401 4.53 -7.31 11.90
C VAL A 401 5.88 -6.63 12.07
N MET A 402 6.99 -7.38 12.08
CA MET A 402 8.34 -6.80 12.18
C MET A 402 8.63 -5.85 11.02
N LEU A 403 8.33 -6.25 9.80
CA LEU A 403 8.52 -5.42 8.61
C LEU A 403 7.52 -4.25 8.57
N SER A 404 6.32 -4.40 9.13
CA SER A 404 5.39 -3.27 9.32
C SER A 404 5.97 -2.26 10.33
N GLY A 405 6.64 -2.73 11.37
CA GLY A 405 7.43 -1.89 12.27
C GLY A 405 8.61 -1.20 11.58
N VAL A 406 9.29 -1.88 10.66
CA VAL A 406 10.31 -1.24 9.80
C VAL A 406 9.72 -0.05 9.05
N MET A 407 8.55 -0.23 8.39
CA MET A 407 7.85 0.87 7.74
C MET A 407 7.45 1.99 8.71
N MET A 408 7.05 1.65 9.94
CA MET A 408 6.73 2.62 10.98
C MET A 408 7.96 3.45 11.37
N PHE A 409 9.11 2.81 11.58
CA PHE A 409 10.34 3.51 11.92
C PHE A 409 10.84 4.39 10.76
N ASP A 410 10.70 3.96 9.51
CA ASP A 410 10.96 4.81 8.33
C ASP A 410 10.03 6.02 8.32
N HIS A 411 8.74 5.83 8.60
CA HIS A 411 7.74 6.88 8.60
C HIS A 411 8.02 7.96 9.66
N ILE A 412 8.49 7.57 10.85
CA ILE A 412 8.90 8.52 11.91
C ILE A 412 10.34 9.01 11.75
N GLY A 413 11.02 8.67 10.66
CA GLY A 413 12.39 9.14 10.36
C GLY A 413 13.51 8.41 11.10
N TRP A 414 13.23 7.28 11.74
CA TRP A 414 14.24 6.46 12.44
C TRP A 414 14.84 5.39 11.52
N ARG A 415 15.37 5.81 10.37
CA ARG A 415 15.88 4.94 9.29
C ARG A 415 17.01 4.00 9.72
N GLU A 416 17.80 4.38 10.70
CA GLU A 416 18.84 3.51 11.28
C GLU A 416 18.21 2.25 11.89
N VAL A 417 17.09 2.39 12.63
CA VAL A 417 16.36 1.27 13.24
C VAL A 417 15.82 0.34 12.15
N SER A 418 15.20 0.91 11.12
CA SER A 418 14.67 0.17 9.98
C SER A 418 15.74 -0.68 9.29
N SER A 419 16.88 -0.06 9.00
CA SER A 419 18.01 -0.72 8.33
C SER A 419 18.57 -1.85 9.18
N ARG A 420 18.73 -1.66 10.50
CA ARG A 420 19.22 -2.69 11.42
C ARG A 420 18.28 -3.90 11.46
N ILE A 421 16.97 -3.68 11.63
CA ILE A 421 15.99 -4.78 11.67
C ILE A 421 15.99 -5.55 10.36
N THR A 422 15.97 -4.86 9.22
CA THR A 422 15.97 -5.49 7.89
C THR A 422 17.21 -6.33 7.66
N ASN A 423 18.40 -5.82 8.02
CA ASN A 423 19.66 -6.54 7.89
C ASN A 423 19.71 -7.75 8.82
N ALA A 424 19.30 -7.59 10.08
CA ALA A 424 19.28 -8.69 11.06
C ALA A 424 18.32 -9.80 10.65
N LEU A 425 17.13 -9.46 10.16
CA LEU A 425 16.16 -10.42 9.62
C LEU A 425 16.77 -11.18 8.42
N THR A 426 17.36 -10.47 7.48
CA THR A 426 18.03 -11.07 6.30
C THR A 426 19.14 -12.05 6.73
N MET A 427 19.99 -11.64 7.66
CA MET A 427 21.05 -12.50 8.20
C MET A 427 20.52 -13.76 8.88
N THR A 428 19.45 -13.63 9.67
CA THR A 428 18.81 -14.76 10.36
C THR A 428 18.24 -15.77 9.37
N ILE A 429 17.60 -15.30 8.30
CA ILE A 429 17.09 -16.15 7.21
C ILE A 429 18.25 -16.85 6.48
N ARG A 430 19.33 -16.15 6.15
CA ARG A 430 20.54 -16.71 5.54
C ARG A 430 21.21 -17.77 6.42
N GLN A 431 21.17 -17.60 7.73
CA GLN A 431 21.62 -18.61 8.72
C GLN A 431 20.68 -19.81 8.79
N LYS A 432 19.56 -19.78 8.04
CA LYS A 432 18.55 -20.85 8.01
C LYS A 432 17.91 -21.13 9.38
N ARG A 433 17.87 -20.15 10.28
CA ARG A 433 17.15 -20.20 11.56
C ARG A 433 15.79 -19.57 11.33
N VAL A 434 14.78 -20.36 11.02
CA VAL A 434 13.49 -19.87 10.52
C VAL A 434 12.30 -20.57 11.16
N THR A 435 11.13 -19.96 11.08
CA THR A 435 9.86 -20.55 11.53
C THR A 435 9.38 -21.66 10.60
N TYR A 436 8.42 -22.47 11.04
CA TYR A 436 7.97 -23.69 10.37
C TYR A 436 7.50 -23.48 8.91
N ASP A 437 6.95 -22.31 8.60
CA ASP A 437 6.43 -21.96 7.28
C ASP A 437 7.54 -21.87 6.22
N LEU A 438 8.69 -21.32 6.61
CA LEU A 438 9.89 -21.26 5.77
C LEU A 438 10.68 -22.56 5.84
N GLU A 439 10.86 -23.13 7.05
CA GLU A 439 11.66 -24.35 7.27
C GLU A 439 11.21 -25.51 6.36
N ARG A 440 9.92 -25.77 6.27
CA ARG A 440 9.37 -26.86 5.45
C ARG A 440 9.68 -26.75 3.95
N GLN A 441 10.17 -25.61 3.48
CA GLN A 441 10.48 -25.32 2.10
C GLN A 441 11.98 -25.04 1.88
N MET A 442 12.78 -24.99 2.95
CA MET A 442 14.20 -24.64 2.91
C MET A 442 15.05 -25.84 3.32
N GLU A 443 15.78 -26.44 2.38
CA GLU A 443 16.68 -27.55 2.68
C GLU A 443 17.76 -27.15 3.68
N GLY A 444 17.93 -27.98 4.74
CA GLY A 444 18.92 -27.76 5.79
C GLY A 444 18.59 -26.60 6.74
N ALA A 445 17.34 -26.15 6.78
CA ALA A 445 16.93 -25.14 7.74
C ALA A 445 16.67 -25.72 9.13
N THR A 446 16.93 -24.91 10.15
CA THR A 446 16.63 -25.19 11.55
C THR A 446 15.31 -24.51 11.90
N LYS A 447 14.31 -25.32 12.24
CA LYS A 447 13.02 -24.81 12.72
C LYS A 447 13.17 -24.22 14.11
N VAL A 448 12.76 -22.96 14.27
CA VAL A 448 12.72 -22.26 15.55
C VAL A 448 11.31 -21.78 15.87
N LYS A 449 11.02 -21.53 17.14
CA LYS A 449 9.77 -20.92 17.59
C LYS A 449 9.71 -19.44 17.23
N THR A 450 8.53 -18.83 17.30
CA THR A 450 8.35 -17.37 17.11
C THR A 450 9.26 -16.55 18.03
N SER A 451 9.30 -16.92 19.31
CA SER A 451 10.13 -16.25 20.32
C SER A 451 11.64 -16.47 20.11
N GLU A 452 12.06 -17.67 19.66
CA GLU A 452 13.44 -18.00 19.33
C GLU A 452 13.90 -17.31 18.05
N PHE A 453 13.01 -17.16 17.06
CA PHE A 453 13.27 -16.39 15.85
C PHE A 453 13.56 -14.92 16.16
N ALA A 454 12.76 -14.31 17.05
CA ALA A 454 13.03 -12.97 17.54
C ALA A 454 14.39 -12.85 18.24
N SER A 455 14.77 -13.86 19.06
CA SER A 455 16.08 -13.90 19.70
C SER A 455 17.20 -13.98 18.69
N ALA A 456 17.06 -14.82 17.65
CA ALA A 456 18.03 -14.94 16.58
C ALA A 456 18.22 -13.64 15.78
N ILE A 457 17.13 -12.88 15.57
CA ILE A 457 17.22 -11.57 14.93
C ILE A 457 17.95 -10.58 15.85
N ILE A 458 17.67 -10.58 17.16
CA ILE A 458 18.34 -9.71 18.14
C ILE A 458 19.85 -9.98 18.21
N GLU A 459 20.27 -11.24 18.09
CA GLU A 459 21.68 -11.62 18.01
C GLU A 459 22.39 -11.00 16.79
N ASN A 460 21.68 -10.80 15.70
CA ASN A 460 22.18 -10.23 14.43
C ASN A 460 22.04 -8.71 14.31
N LEU A 461 21.39 -8.01 15.27
CA LEU A 461 21.32 -6.55 15.31
C LEU A 461 22.72 -5.95 15.59
#